data_0c8d8e7601ccbd2e8dad275fb3588cfb
#
_entry.id   0c8d8e7601ccbd2e8dad275fb3588cfb
#
_cell.length_a   1.000
_cell.length_b   1.000
_cell.length_c   1.000
_cell.angle_alpha   90.00
_cell.angle_beta   90.00
_cell.angle_gamma   90.00
#
_symmetry.space_group_name_H-M   'P 1'
#
loop_
_entity.id
_entity.type
_entity.pdbx_description
1 polymer ?
#
loop_
_entity_poly.entity_id
_entity_poly.type
_entity_poly.pdbx_seq_one_letter_code
_entity_poly.pdbx_strand_id
1 'polypeptide(L)'
;MIPTAIPQPLAPTPPPFTERRYVVTFIFVVSLFMLWGLGVTMGDILNKHFQQVLHVSKANSAYVQAATFGAYFVMGLPAGWFMKRFGYQKGVILGLSLYAAGAFLMIPAANAASFGFLLLALFVLACGLGTLEAVAHPFLDGLGDPASSDRRITFSHAINGIGAVSGPLIGGYFVLRGTHAAGDLSSVKTLYSIIGAVVGSIAIAFSFVKVPPLNAEHTPGTATAEGGTSPTPLAADKSLFQHKHFVWACVAQLFNTAAQGGTWAYFINYGTEYVGLSSHTAAYFFSLSLVGMMIGRFLGTYLMQFIAPNKLLAFAALANIGMCLLVAQHWGTVSFVALIGLNFFFSIMFPTIYSLGLKDLGRHKQLASSFIVMGVVGAALFPRFVMGPVANTSVAHAYYLPIICYAVVFLYGAKFYKVQRD
;
A
#
# COMPACT_ATOMS: atom_id res chain seq x y z
N MET A 1 -49.77 32.32 29.50
CA MET A 1 -48.30 32.38 29.38
C MET A 1 -47.88 31.28 28.40
N ILE A 2 -47.47 31.65 27.21
CA ILE A 2 -46.95 30.72 26.18
C ILE A 2 -45.48 30.45 26.51
N PRO A 3 -45.02 29.23 26.66
CA PRO A 3 -43.62 28.97 26.92
C PRO A 3 -42.81 29.29 25.66
N THR A 4 -41.93 30.30 25.78
CA THR A 4 -40.94 30.63 24.73
C THR A 4 -40.00 29.43 24.57
N ALA A 5 -40.11 28.78 23.40
CA ALA A 5 -39.18 27.71 23.01
C ALA A 5 -37.75 28.28 22.97
N ILE A 6 -36.89 27.72 23.81
CA ILE A 6 -35.44 27.99 23.78
C ILE A 6 -34.93 27.51 22.40
N PRO A 7 -34.25 28.37 21.61
CA PRO A 7 -33.68 27.95 20.33
C PRO A 7 -32.69 26.85 20.58
N GLN A 8 -32.91 25.68 19.98
CA GLN A 8 -31.90 24.61 19.98
C GLN A 8 -30.62 25.15 19.33
N PRO A 9 -29.44 24.96 19.94
CA PRO A 9 -28.19 25.34 19.30
C PRO A 9 -28.09 24.63 17.95
N LEU A 10 -27.89 25.40 16.89
CA LEU A 10 -27.61 24.91 15.55
C LEU A 10 -26.49 23.87 15.64
N ALA A 11 -26.71 22.69 15.06
CA ALA A 11 -25.70 21.67 14.99
C ALA A 11 -24.40 22.28 14.45
N PRO A 12 -23.23 22.03 15.09
CA PRO A 12 -21.98 22.64 14.68
C PRO A 12 -21.73 22.30 13.21
N THR A 13 -21.49 23.33 12.41
CA THR A 13 -21.13 23.15 10.98
C THR A 13 -19.91 22.26 10.90
N PRO A 14 -19.91 21.21 10.04
CA PRO A 14 -18.77 20.34 9.92
C PRO A 14 -17.51 21.15 9.57
N PRO A 15 -16.35 20.85 10.19
CA PRO A 15 -15.13 21.59 9.96
C PRO A 15 -14.76 21.58 8.47
N PRO A 16 -14.15 22.66 7.95
CA PRO A 16 -13.76 22.73 6.55
C PRO A 16 -12.77 21.60 6.23
N PHE A 17 -12.87 21.09 5.01
CA PHE A 17 -12.03 19.96 4.54
C PHE A 17 -10.53 20.29 4.61
N THR A 18 -10.16 21.52 4.20
CA THR A 18 -8.83 22.14 4.38
C THR A 18 -8.98 23.66 4.39
N GLU A 19 -8.01 24.36 4.97
CA GLU A 19 -7.99 25.81 4.96
C GLU A 19 -7.52 26.35 3.60
N ARG A 20 -8.01 27.53 3.17
CA ARG A 20 -7.64 28.14 1.88
C ARG A 20 -6.14 28.29 1.67
N ARG A 21 -5.38 28.56 2.73
CA ARG A 21 -3.91 28.67 2.69
C ARG A 21 -3.21 27.35 2.36
N TYR A 22 -3.84 26.22 2.61
CA TYR A 22 -3.26 24.88 2.40
C TYR A 22 -3.73 24.21 1.11
N VAL A 23 -4.69 24.78 0.36
CA VAL A 23 -5.29 24.12 -0.82
C VAL A 23 -4.24 23.70 -1.85
N VAL A 24 -3.31 24.60 -2.19
CA VAL A 24 -2.24 24.28 -3.17
C VAL A 24 -1.36 23.14 -2.65
N THR A 25 -0.90 23.23 -1.40
CA THR A 25 -0.09 22.18 -0.77
C THR A 25 -0.85 20.87 -0.71
N PHE A 26 -2.15 20.91 -0.36
CA PHE A 26 -3.01 19.74 -0.32
C PHE A 26 -3.12 19.04 -1.68
N ILE A 27 -3.36 19.79 -2.77
CA ILE A 27 -3.41 19.24 -4.13
C ILE A 27 -2.09 18.56 -4.49
N PHE A 28 -0.95 19.19 -4.18
CA PHE A 28 0.37 18.57 -4.40
C PHE A 28 0.52 17.27 -3.62
N VAL A 29 0.22 17.27 -2.33
CA VAL A 29 0.37 16.07 -1.49
C VAL A 29 -0.56 14.94 -1.96
N VAL A 30 -1.79 15.26 -2.34
CA VAL A 30 -2.75 14.28 -2.89
C VAL A 30 -2.24 13.69 -4.21
N SER A 31 -1.61 14.49 -5.07
CA SER A 31 -1.01 13.98 -6.32
C SER A 31 0.11 12.97 -6.06
N LEU A 32 0.83 13.06 -4.92
CA LEU A 32 1.84 12.09 -4.54
C LEU A 32 1.22 10.71 -4.27
N PHE A 33 0.01 10.65 -3.71
CA PHE A 33 -0.71 9.39 -3.52
C PHE A 33 -1.07 8.72 -4.84
N MET A 34 -1.43 9.49 -5.86
CA MET A 34 -1.65 8.95 -7.20
C MET A 34 -0.37 8.38 -7.81
N LEU A 35 0.74 9.12 -7.73
CA LEU A 35 2.05 8.67 -8.21
C LEU A 35 2.54 7.43 -7.46
N TRP A 36 2.28 7.37 -6.16
CA TRP A 36 2.60 6.21 -5.34
C TRP A 36 1.82 4.97 -5.80
N GLY A 37 0.49 5.07 -5.97
CA GLY A 37 -0.33 3.97 -6.45
C GLY A 37 0.12 3.44 -7.81
N LEU A 38 0.38 4.34 -8.76
CA LEU A 38 0.89 4.02 -10.09
C LEU A 38 2.25 3.30 -10.02
N GLY A 39 3.20 3.82 -9.22
CA GLY A 39 4.55 3.27 -9.11
C GLY A 39 4.58 1.86 -8.53
N VAL A 40 3.76 1.58 -7.52
CA VAL A 40 3.68 0.25 -6.89
C VAL A 40 3.17 -0.80 -7.88
N THR A 41 2.03 -0.53 -8.54
CA THR A 41 1.40 -1.51 -9.43
C THR A 41 2.11 -1.68 -10.77
N MET A 42 2.95 -0.71 -11.15
CA MET A 42 3.82 -0.84 -12.33
C MET A 42 4.88 -1.94 -12.16
N GLY A 43 5.34 -2.20 -10.93
CA GLY A 43 6.27 -3.29 -10.65
C GLY A 43 5.74 -4.66 -11.06
N ASP A 44 4.44 -4.92 -10.91
CA ASP A 44 3.83 -6.19 -11.28
C ASP A 44 3.80 -6.41 -12.81
N ILE A 45 3.68 -5.33 -13.57
CA ILE A 45 3.78 -5.35 -15.03
C ILE A 45 5.20 -5.68 -15.47
N LEU A 46 6.21 -5.06 -14.83
CA LEU A 46 7.60 -5.35 -15.08
C LEU A 46 7.98 -6.79 -14.78
N ASN A 47 7.42 -7.37 -13.74
CA ASN A 47 7.62 -8.78 -13.41
C ASN A 47 7.32 -9.68 -14.61
N LYS A 48 6.15 -9.52 -15.25
CA LYS A 48 5.77 -10.29 -16.43
C LYS A 48 6.61 -9.96 -17.65
N HIS A 49 6.91 -8.68 -17.89
CA HIS A 49 7.71 -8.25 -19.04
C HIS A 49 9.14 -8.82 -18.98
N PHE A 50 9.79 -8.80 -17.81
CA PHE A 50 11.12 -9.36 -17.65
C PHE A 50 11.18 -10.88 -17.87
N GLN A 51 10.09 -11.60 -17.52
CA GLN A 51 9.99 -13.02 -17.88
C GLN A 51 10.01 -13.23 -19.38
N GLN A 52 9.32 -12.38 -20.15
CA GLN A 52 9.18 -12.51 -21.58
C GLN A 52 10.46 -12.09 -22.34
N VAL A 53 11.05 -10.96 -21.94
CA VAL A 53 12.14 -10.31 -22.71
C VAL A 53 13.52 -10.79 -22.25
N LEU A 54 13.72 -11.03 -20.96
CA LEU A 54 15.00 -11.47 -20.39
C LEU A 54 15.03 -12.97 -20.07
N HIS A 55 13.96 -13.70 -20.40
CA HIS A 55 13.84 -15.15 -20.14
C HIS A 55 14.11 -15.54 -18.67
N VAL A 56 13.76 -14.64 -17.74
CA VAL A 56 13.92 -14.88 -16.32
C VAL A 56 12.81 -15.82 -15.83
N SER A 57 13.15 -16.80 -14.97
CA SER A 57 12.16 -17.69 -14.38
C SER A 57 11.12 -16.92 -13.55
N LYS A 58 9.91 -17.47 -13.39
CA LYS A 58 8.84 -16.87 -12.57
C LYS A 58 9.32 -16.58 -11.15
N ALA A 59 10.04 -17.51 -10.53
CA ALA A 59 10.60 -17.30 -9.19
C ALA A 59 11.62 -16.15 -9.17
N ASN A 60 12.51 -16.07 -10.16
CA ASN A 60 13.50 -14.99 -10.21
C ASN A 60 12.88 -13.64 -10.55
N SER A 61 11.87 -13.59 -11.42
CA SER A 61 11.18 -12.34 -11.73
C SER A 61 10.50 -11.71 -10.51
N ALA A 62 10.12 -12.52 -9.51
CA ALA A 62 9.58 -12.05 -8.23
C ALA A 62 10.60 -11.25 -7.36
N TYR A 63 11.87 -11.18 -7.76
CA TYR A 63 12.79 -10.18 -7.19
C TYR A 63 12.35 -8.73 -7.46
N VAL A 64 11.46 -8.50 -8.43
CA VAL A 64 10.81 -7.19 -8.63
C VAL A 64 10.02 -6.80 -7.38
N GLN A 65 9.21 -7.69 -6.83
CA GLN A 65 8.50 -7.45 -5.57
C GLN A 65 9.46 -7.32 -4.39
N ALA A 66 10.51 -8.15 -4.35
CA ALA A 66 11.52 -8.06 -3.31
C ALA A 66 12.27 -6.71 -3.33
N ALA A 67 12.61 -6.20 -4.51
CA ALA A 67 13.22 -4.87 -4.67
C ALA A 67 12.25 -3.76 -4.22
N THR A 68 10.99 -3.81 -4.68
CA THR A 68 9.99 -2.81 -4.37
C THR A 68 9.68 -2.77 -2.87
N PHE A 69 9.16 -3.86 -2.30
CA PHE A 69 8.72 -3.88 -0.91
C PHE A 69 9.87 -3.97 0.09
N GLY A 70 11.04 -4.49 -0.33
CA GLY A 70 12.27 -4.41 0.45
C GLY A 70 12.76 -2.98 0.64
N ALA A 71 12.63 -2.13 -0.38
CA ALA A 71 12.95 -0.71 -0.30
C ALA A 71 12.05 0.03 0.71
N TYR A 72 10.76 -0.30 0.77
CA TYR A 72 9.85 0.25 1.78
C TYR A 72 10.27 -0.12 3.21
N PHE A 73 10.68 -1.36 3.40
CA PHE A 73 11.18 -1.81 4.69
C PHE A 73 12.44 -1.04 5.11
N VAL A 74 13.41 -0.89 4.20
CA VAL A 74 14.66 -0.18 4.44
C VAL A 74 14.45 1.30 4.69
N MET A 75 13.57 1.96 3.93
CA MET A 75 13.35 3.41 4.01
C MET A 75 12.37 3.84 5.10
N GLY A 76 11.58 2.94 5.67
CA GLY A 76 10.56 3.31 6.66
C GLY A 76 11.10 4.10 7.86
N LEU A 77 12.20 3.67 8.46
CA LEU A 77 12.84 4.39 9.58
C LEU A 77 13.67 5.60 9.13
N PRO A 78 14.55 5.49 8.11
CA PRO A 78 15.34 6.64 7.61
C PRO A 78 14.48 7.79 7.12
N ALA A 79 13.38 7.54 6.42
CA ALA A 79 12.46 8.56 5.94
C ALA A 79 11.82 9.35 7.10
N GLY A 80 11.36 8.65 8.14
CA GLY A 80 10.80 9.26 9.34
C GLY A 80 11.82 10.11 10.09
N TRP A 81 13.06 9.63 10.23
CA TRP A 81 14.15 10.38 10.83
C TRP A 81 14.51 11.64 10.03
N PHE A 82 14.61 11.51 8.70
CA PHE A 82 14.89 12.63 7.81
C PHE A 82 13.81 13.72 7.91
N MET A 83 12.55 13.31 7.91
CA MET A 83 11.41 14.22 8.06
C MET A 83 11.44 14.98 9.39
N LYS A 84 11.74 14.30 10.50
CA LYS A 84 11.85 14.95 11.82
C LYS A 84 12.96 16.00 11.85
N ARG A 85 14.08 15.76 11.17
CA ARG A 85 15.25 16.65 11.18
C ARG A 85 15.13 17.80 10.18
N PHE A 86 14.56 17.57 9.01
CA PHE A 86 14.58 18.52 7.89
C PHE A 86 13.20 19.06 7.49
N GLY A 87 12.14 18.52 8.08
CA GLY A 87 10.75 18.90 7.83
C GLY A 87 10.10 18.17 6.65
N TYR A 88 8.79 18.32 6.55
CA TYR A 88 7.94 17.61 5.59
C TYR A 88 8.29 17.94 4.13
N GLN A 89 8.48 19.22 3.80
CA GLN A 89 8.77 19.66 2.43
C GLN A 89 10.04 18.98 1.89
N LYS A 90 11.13 19.01 2.66
CA LYS A 90 12.38 18.36 2.26
C LYS A 90 12.25 16.84 2.19
N GLY A 91 11.41 16.23 3.04
CA GLY A 91 11.07 14.82 2.98
C GLY A 91 10.37 14.44 1.68
N VAL A 92 9.39 15.21 1.24
CA VAL A 92 8.71 15.03 -0.05
C VAL A 92 9.68 15.20 -1.23
N ILE A 93 10.52 16.25 -1.21
CA ILE A 93 11.51 16.49 -2.27
C ILE A 93 12.50 15.32 -2.35
N LEU A 94 12.97 14.80 -1.22
CA LEU A 94 13.85 13.61 -1.17
C LEU A 94 13.15 12.41 -1.82
N GLY A 95 11.89 12.13 -1.44
CA GLY A 95 11.13 11.01 -1.99
C GLY A 95 10.92 11.13 -3.49
N LEU A 96 10.50 12.29 -3.98
CA LEU A 96 10.34 12.56 -5.43
C LEU A 96 11.69 12.47 -6.17
N SER A 97 12.79 12.96 -5.58
CA SER A 97 14.11 12.91 -6.20
C SER A 97 14.61 11.47 -6.33
N LEU A 98 14.42 10.63 -5.32
CA LEU A 98 14.74 9.20 -5.37
C LEU A 98 13.87 8.47 -6.39
N TYR A 99 12.57 8.80 -6.45
CA TYR A 99 11.67 8.21 -7.44
C TYR A 99 12.11 8.56 -8.87
N ALA A 100 12.36 9.84 -9.16
CA ALA A 100 12.85 10.29 -10.46
C ALA A 100 14.22 9.69 -10.81
N ALA A 101 15.16 9.67 -9.86
CA ALA A 101 16.48 9.07 -10.05
C ALA A 101 16.39 7.57 -10.40
N GLY A 102 15.57 6.81 -9.67
CA GLY A 102 15.31 5.40 -9.96
C GLY A 102 14.67 5.20 -11.34
N ALA A 103 13.70 6.06 -11.71
CA ALA A 103 13.10 6.02 -13.04
C ALA A 103 14.12 6.31 -14.16
N PHE A 104 14.99 7.30 -13.99
CA PHE A 104 16.08 7.57 -14.96
C PHE A 104 17.15 6.48 -14.97
N LEU A 105 17.43 5.81 -13.84
CA LEU A 105 18.34 4.65 -13.80
C LEU A 105 17.81 3.46 -14.62
N MET A 106 16.51 3.38 -14.89
CA MET A 106 15.96 2.36 -15.79
C MET A 106 16.52 2.48 -17.20
N ILE A 107 16.93 3.69 -17.66
CA ILE A 107 17.45 3.92 -19.02
C ILE A 107 18.78 3.18 -19.23
N PRO A 108 19.86 3.42 -18.44
CA PRO A 108 21.11 2.69 -18.61
C PRO A 108 20.94 1.20 -18.23
N ALA A 109 20.06 0.85 -17.29
CA ALA A 109 19.77 -0.53 -16.95
C ALA A 109 19.13 -1.30 -18.11
N ALA A 110 18.18 -0.68 -18.84
CA ALA A 110 17.58 -1.23 -20.03
C ALA A 110 18.59 -1.34 -21.20
N ASN A 111 19.46 -0.35 -21.37
CA ASN A 111 20.52 -0.41 -22.38
C ASN A 111 21.52 -1.56 -22.14
N ALA A 112 21.80 -1.85 -20.86
CA ALA A 112 22.67 -2.97 -20.47
C ALA A 112 21.95 -4.33 -20.50
N ALA A 113 20.63 -4.36 -20.70
CA ALA A 113 19.77 -5.54 -20.59
C ALA A 113 20.05 -6.41 -19.35
N SER A 114 20.46 -5.78 -18.26
CA SER A 114 20.88 -6.45 -17.03
C SER A 114 19.74 -6.48 -16.01
N PHE A 115 19.23 -7.70 -15.74
CA PHE A 115 18.17 -7.86 -14.75
C PHE A 115 18.54 -7.31 -13.37
N GLY A 116 19.77 -7.56 -12.90
CA GLY A 116 20.25 -7.03 -11.61
C GLY A 116 20.29 -5.51 -11.57
N PHE A 117 20.69 -4.86 -12.67
CA PHE A 117 20.69 -3.41 -12.74
C PHE A 117 19.27 -2.81 -12.80
N LEU A 118 18.34 -3.48 -13.49
CA LEU A 118 16.91 -3.12 -13.49
C LEU A 118 16.31 -3.22 -12.08
N LEU A 119 16.68 -4.26 -11.32
CA LEU A 119 16.24 -4.40 -9.92
C LEU A 119 16.81 -3.29 -9.03
N LEU A 120 18.08 -2.90 -9.23
CA LEU A 120 18.69 -1.78 -8.51
C LEU A 120 17.97 -0.46 -8.81
N ALA A 121 17.68 -0.19 -10.09
CA ALA A 121 16.94 0.99 -10.51
C ALA A 121 15.54 1.03 -9.87
N LEU A 122 14.84 -0.12 -9.84
CA LEU A 122 13.55 -0.26 -9.20
C LEU A 122 13.63 -0.10 -7.68
N PHE A 123 14.66 -0.62 -7.03
CA PHE A 123 14.89 -0.45 -5.61
C PHE A 123 15.07 1.03 -5.25
N VAL A 124 15.89 1.79 -6.00
CA VAL A 124 16.06 3.24 -5.80
C VAL A 124 14.74 3.99 -5.98
N LEU A 125 13.99 3.65 -7.03
CA LEU A 125 12.66 4.20 -7.28
C LEU A 125 11.73 3.94 -6.09
N ALA A 126 11.69 2.70 -5.60
CA ALA A 126 10.85 2.28 -4.50
C ALA A 126 11.27 2.88 -3.15
N CYS A 127 12.57 3.19 -2.96
CA CYS A 127 13.02 4.01 -1.83
C CYS A 127 12.35 5.39 -1.85
N GLY A 128 12.18 5.98 -3.03
CA GLY A 128 11.41 7.20 -3.21
C GLY A 128 9.95 7.04 -2.83
N LEU A 129 9.29 5.99 -3.31
CA LEU A 129 7.88 5.69 -2.98
C LEU A 129 7.67 5.48 -1.48
N GLY A 130 8.52 4.68 -0.82
CA GLY A 130 8.45 4.45 0.62
C GLY A 130 8.69 5.71 1.44
N THR A 131 9.58 6.60 0.96
CA THR A 131 9.80 7.92 1.58
C THR A 131 8.56 8.79 1.45
N LEU A 132 7.93 8.84 0.27
CA LEU A 132 6.71 9.62 0.05
C LEU A 132 5.56 9.12 0.94
N GLU A 133 5.39 7.81 1.06
CA GLU A 133 4.37 7.21 1.94
C GLU A 133 4.59 7.62 3.40
N ALA A 134 5.82 7.48 3.91
CA ALA A 134 6.15 7.81 5.29
C ALA A 134 5.93 9.29 5.62
N VAL A 135 6.14 10.19 4.65
CA VAL A 135 6.04 11.65 4.83
C VAL A 135 4.63 12.18 4.57
N ALA A 136 3.92 11.62 3.58
CA ALA A 136 2.66 12.20 3.11
C ALA A 136 1.50 12.07 4.11
N HIS A 137 1.43 10.98 4.89
CA HIS A 137 0.37 10.79 5.88
C HIS A 137 0.38 11.84 7.00
N PRO A 138 1.50 12.00 7.75
CA PRO A 138 1.55 13.03 8.78
C PRO A 138 1.50 14.46 8.20
N PHE A 139 1.92 14.64 6.95
CA PHE A 139 1.78 15.93 6.28
C PHE A 139 0.31 16.29 6.05
N LEU A 140 -0.51 15.34 5.53
CA LEU A 140 -1.96 15.54 5.36
C LEU A 140 -2.67 15.85 6.67
N ASP A 141 -2.24 15.22 7.76
CA ASP A 141 -2.80 15.47 9.08
C ASP A 141 -2.64 16.93 9.50
N GLY A 142 -1.47 17.52 9.24
CA GLY A 142 -1.16 18.93 9.55
C GLY A 142 -1.78 19.98 8.61
N LEU A 143 -2.48 19.62 7.52
CA LEU A 143 -3.00 20.56 6.51
C LEU A 143 -4.42 21.08 6.83
N GLY A 144 -4.82 21.18 8.08
CA GLY A 144 -6.11 21.74 8.47
C GLY A 144 -6.58 21.25 9.83
N ASP A 145 -7.89 21.39 10.10
CA ASP A 145 -8.49 21.01 11.37
C ASP A 145 -8.32 19.49 11.63
N PRO A 146 -7.87 19.08 12.83
CA PRO A 146 -7.76 17.67 13.21
C PRO A 146 -9.04 16.86 13.03
N ALA A 147 -10.20 17.47 13.29
CA ALA A 147 -11.50 16.82 13.12
C ALA A 147 -11.83 16.45 11.66
N SER A 148 -11.13 17.03 10.68
CA SER A 148 -11.25 16.68 9.25
C SER A 148 -10.10 15.83 8.71
N SER A 149 -9.14 15.44 9.54
CA SER A 149 -7.94 14.66 9.14
C SER A 149 -8.31 13.34 8.46
N ASP A 150 -9.21 12.55 9.05
CA ASP A 150 -9.65 11.27 8.50
C ASP A 150 -10.26 11.42 7.10
N ARG A 151 -10.99 12.52 6.87
CA ARG A 151 -11.59 12.82 5.55
C ARG A 151 -10.51 13.14 4.51
N ARG A 152 -9.46 13.89 4.87
CA ARG A 152 -8.33 14.20 3.98
C ARG A 152 -7.54 12.94 3.63
N ILE A 153 -7.22 12.13 4.62
CA ILE A 153 -6.48 10.88 4.43
C ILE A 153 -7.29 9.92 3.56
N THR A 154 -8.60 9.73 3.85
CA THR A 154 -9.47 8.85 3.06
C THR A 154 -9.58 9.31 1.61
N PHE A 155 -9.73 10.61 1.36
CA PHE A 155 -9.76 11.17 0.02
C PHE A 155 -8.44 10.92 -0.73
N SER A 156 -7.30 11.12 -0.07
CA SER A 156 -5.98 10.89 -0.66
C SER A 156 -5.76 9.41 -1.03
N HIS A 157 -6.27 8.50 -0.20
CA HIS A 157 -6.26 7.06 -0.52
C HIS A 157 -7.20 6.69 -1.68
N ALA A 158 -8.31 7.41 -1.88
CA ALA A 158 -9.14 7.22 -3.07
C ALA A 158 -8.39 7.63 -4.35
N ILE A 159 -7.66 8.73 -4.31
CA ILE A 159 -6.79 9.18 -5.43
C ILE A 159 -5.63 8.21 -5.65
N ASN A 160 -5.04 7.63 -4.59
CA ASN A 160 -4.08 6.53 -4.71
C ASN A 160 -4.68 5.33 -5.46
N GLY A 161 -5.95 4.98 -5.18
CA GLY A 161 -6.66 3.92 -5.90
C GLY A 161 -6.73 4.16 -7.40
N ILE A 162 -6.97 5.41 -7.83
CA ILE A 162 -6.93 5.81 -9.25
C ILE A 162 -5.54 5.54 -9.84
N GLY A 163 -4.48 5.93 -9.13
CA GLY A 163 -3.10 5.66 -9.53
C GLY A 163 -2.83 4.16 -9.67
N ALA A 164 -3.24 3.38 -8.69
CA ALA A 164 -3.06 1.92 -8.67
C ALA A 164 -3.77 1.21 -9.83
N VAL A 165 -4.98 1.63 -10.18
CA VAL A 165 -5.73 1.14 -11.35
C VAL A 165 -5.04 1.55 -12.65
N SER A 166 -4.49 2.76 -12.71
CA SER A 166 -3.83 3.30 -13.91
C SER A 166 -2.53 2.57 -14.25
N GLY A 167 -1.80 2.05 -13.22
CA GLY A 167 -0.52 1.36 -13.43
C GLY A 167 -0.60 0.19 -14.41
N PRO A 168 -1.43 -0.84 -14.18
CA PRO A 168 -1.56 -1.95 -15.11
C PRO A 168 -2.18 -1.55 -16.46
N LEU A 169 -3.03 -0.52 -16.54
CA LEU A 169 -3.55 -0.01 -17.80
C LEU A 169 -2.43 0.60 -18.64
N ILE A 170 -1.65 1.49 -18.08
CA ILE A 170 -0.53 2.16 -18.75
C ILE A 170 0.56 1.13 -19.08
N GLY A 171 0.99 0.33 -18.10
CA GLY A 171 2.02 -0.68 -18.29
C GLY A 171 1.59 -1.79 -19.25
N GLY A 172 0.32 -2.22 -19.21
CA GLY A 172 -0.24 -3.16 -20.16
C GLY A 172 -0.18 -2.63 -21.59
N TYR A 173 -0.54 -1.37 -21.78
CA TYR A 173 -0.51 -0.72 -23.10
C TYR A 173 0.90 -0.49 -23.63
N PHE A 174 1.79 0.11 -22.82
CA PHE A 174 3.12 0.51 -23.27
C PHE A 174 4.14 -0.64 -23.25
N VAL A 175 4.03 -1.55 -22.28
CA VAL A 175 5.07 -2.55 -22.00
C VAL A 175 4.68 -3.95 -22.45
N LEU A 176 3.41 -4.35 -22.31
CA LEU A 176 2.96 -5.72 -22.62
C LEU A 176 2.24 -5.85 -23.96
N ARG A 177 2.01 -4.76 -24.69
CA ARG A 177 1.33 -4.79 -25.99
C ARG A 177 2.32 -5.14 -27.11
N GLY A 178 2.03 -6.19 -27.85
CA GLY A 178 2.83 -6.63 -29.00
C GLY A 178 3.81 -7.77 -28.66
N THR A 179 4.55 -8.19 -29.69
CA THR A 179 5.64 -9.15 -29.57
C THR A 179 6.96 -8.39 -29.40
N HIS A 180 7.66 -8.66 -28.30
CA HIS A 180 8.98 -8.08 -28.05
C HIS A 180 10.07 -9.10 -28.40
N ALA A 181 11.10 -8.67 -29.09
CA ALA A 181 12.30 -9.47 -29.28
C ALA A 181 13.02 -9.71 -27.94
N ALA A 182 13.78 -10.79 -27.85
CA ALA A 182 14.62 -11.05 -26.69
C ALA A 182 15.56 -9.87 -26.43
N GLY A 183 15.59 -9.36 -25.21
CA GLY A 183 16.40 -8.19 -24.83
C GLY A 183 15.81 -6.82 -25.19
N ASP A 184 14.64 -6.75 -25.84
CA ASP A 184 14.01 -5.45 -26.19
C ASP A 184 13.31 -4.82 -24.97
N LEU A 185 13.98 -3.86 -24.35
CA LEU A 185 13.48 -3.07 -23.24
C LEU A 185 13.15 -1.61 -23.63
N SER A 186 12.96 -1.34 -24.93
CA SER A 186 12.69 0.01 -25.46
C SER A 186 11.42 0.62 -24.85
N SER A 187 10.38 -0.19 -24.68
CA SER A 187 9.12 0.22 -24.04
C SER A 187 9.31 0.64 -22.57
N VAL A 188 10.10 -0.13 -21.83
CA VAL A 188 10.44 0.19 -20.43
C VAL A 188 11.24 1.49 -20.37
N LYS A 189 12.25 1.63 -21.21
CA LYS A 189 13.07 2.84 -21.32
C LYS A 189 12.23 4.08 -21.59
N THR A 190 11.34 4.02 -22.60
CA THR A 190 10.47 5.14 -22.96
C THR A 190 9.52 5.51 -21.83
N LEU A 191 8.82 4.52 -21.26
CA LEU A 191 7.85 4.74 -20.18
C LEU A 191 8.52 5.34 -18.93
N TYR A 192 9.63 4.78 -18.49
CA TYR A 192 10.32 5.28 -17.30
C TYR A 192 11.04 6.60 -17.53
N SER A 193 11.42 6.93 -18.76
CA SER A 193 11.88 8.29 -19.10
C SER A 193 10.78 9.34 -18.91
N ILE A 194 9.56 9.01 -19.36
CA ILE A 194 8.37 9.88 -19.16
C ILE A 194 8.05 10.02 -17.67
N ILE A 195 8.00 8.90 -16.95
CA ILE A 195 7.73 8.91 -15.49
C ILE A 195 8.79 9.74 -14.76
N GLY A 196 10.08 9.53 -15.06
CA GLY A 196 11.19 10.28 -14.47
C GLY A 196 11.09 11.78 -14.74
N ALA A 197 10.76 12.17 -15.98
CA ALA A 197 10.58 13.57 -16.35
C ALA A 197 9.37 14.21 -15.61
N VAL A 198 8.23 13.53 -15.56
CA VAL A 198 7.02 14.00 -14.86
C VAL A 198 7.29 14.14 -13.36
N VAL A 199 7.83 13.09 -12.71
CA VAL A 199 8.11 13.12 -11.27
C VAL A 199 9.19 14.14 -10.93
N GLY A 200 10.25 14.24 -11.75
CA GLY A 200 11.28 15.25 -11.61
C GLY A 200 10.74 16.68 -11.73
N SER A 201 9.85 16.93 -12.70
CA SER A 201 9.16 18.21 -12.85
C SER A 201 8.30 18.55 -11.63
N ILE A 202 7.59 17.56 -11.06
CA ILE A 202 6.82 17.73 -9.83
C ILE A 202 7.74 18.03 -8.64
N ALA A 203 8.90 17.37 -8.54
CA ALA A 203 9.89 17.64 -7.49
C ALA A 203 10.40 19.09 -7.56
N ILE A 204 10.72 19.56 -8.76
CA ILE A 204 11.16 20.94 -9.00
C ILE A 204 10.02 21.91 -8.67
N ALA A 205 8.80 21.68 -9.18
CA ALA A 205 7.65 22.52 -8.89
C ALA A 205 7.35 22.60 -7.39
N PHE A 206 7.43 21.47 -6.68
CA PHE A 206 7.19 21.43 -5.24
C PHE A 206 8.27 22.17 -4.43
N SER A 207 9.49 22.26 -4.92
CA SER A 207 10.56 23.04 -4.26
C SER A 207 10.25 24.54 -4.17
N PHE A 208 9.43 25.07 -5.09
CA PHE A 208 8.97 26.47 -5.10
C PHE A 208 7.68 26.70 -4.31
N VAL A 209 6.99 25.63 -3.91
CA VAL A 209 5.76 25.77 -3.10
C VAL A 209 6.15 26.20 -1.70
N LYS A 210 5.68 27.36 -1.27
CA LYS A 210 5.82 27.78 0.12
C LYS A 210 4.84 27.00 0.97
N VAL A 211 5.34 25.99 1.70
CA VAL A 211 4.56 25.25 2.67
C VAL A 211 4.38 26.14 3.90
N PRO A 212 3.14 26.58 4.25
CA PRO A 212 2.91 27.33 5.47
C PRO A 212 3.35 26.51 6.68
N PRO A 213 3.77 27.16 7.79
CA PRO A 213 4.11 26.45 9.01
C PRO A 213 2.90 25.63 9.45
N LEU A 214 3.08 24.33 9.55
CA LEU A 214 2.08 23.43 10.09
C LEU A 214 1.94 23.74 11.57
N ASN A 215 0.71 23.76 12.10
CA ASN A 215 0.45 24.02 13.50
C ASN A 215 1.30 23.06 14.35
N ALA A 216 2.24 23.60 15.12
CA ALA A 216 3.24 22.83 15.90
C ALA A 216 2.61 21.92 16.97
N GLU A 217 1.32 22.08 17.25
CA GLU A 217 0.54 21.27 18.21
C GLU A 217 0.32 19.83 17.76
N HIS A 218 0.64 19.50 16.49
CA HIS A 218 0.42 18.16 15.90
C HIS A 218 1.71 17.44 15.51
N THR A 219 2.88 17.92 15.96
CA THR A 219 4.11 17.16 15.82
C THR A 219 4.04 15.99 16.82
N PRO A 220 4.00 14.73 16.37
CA PRO A 220 4.02 13.60 17.29
C PRO A 220 5.35 13.61 18.07
N GLY A 221 5.36 14.15 19.27
CA GLY A 221 6.55 14.20 20.10
C GLY A 221 6.75 15.46 20.95
N THR A 222 5.95 16.54 20.79
CA THR A 222 5.98 17.71 21.69
C THR A 222 4.58 17.97 22.24
N ALA A 223 4.03 17.02 22.97
CA ALA A 223 3.02 17.32 23.95
C ALA A 223 3.74 17.93 25.14
N THR A 224 3.89 19.26 25.15
CA THR A 224 4.08 20.01 26.38
C THR A 224 2.86 19.76 27.26
N ALA A 225 3.11 19.21 28.42
CA ALA A 225 2.11 18.99 29.45
C ALA A 225 1.62 20.33 29.99
N GLU A 226 0.54 20.88 29.40
CA GLU A 226 -0.27 21.91 30.02
C GLU A 226 -1.71 21.75 29.54
N GLY A 227 -2.57 21.26 30.45
CA GLY A 227 -4.02 21.26 30.25
C GLY A 227 -4.72 19.98 30.71
N GLY A 228 -4.69 19.73 31.98
CA GLY A 228 -5.67 19.10 32.88
C GLY A 228 -6.70 18.13 32.32
N THR A 229 -6.38 16.86 32.26
CA THR A 229 -7.17 15.77 32.82
C THR A 229 -6.19 14.70 33.29
N SER A 230 -6.22 14.39 34.59
CA SER A 230 -5.34 13.39 35.21
C SER A 230 -5.38 12.09 34.43
N PRO A 231 -4.23 11.52 34.07
CA PRO A 231 -4.21 10.18 33.49
C PRO A 231 -4.64 9.24 34.61
N THR A 232 -5.69 8.46 34.37
CA THR A 232 -5.99 7.27 35.18
C THR A 232 -4.66 6.53 35.42
N PRO A 233 -4.34 6.06 36.62
CA PRO A 233 -3.11 5.37 36.94
C PRO A 233 -2.96 4.19 35.95
N LEU A 234 -2.03 4.29 35.05
CA LEU A 234 -1.70 3.25 34.08
C LEU A 234 -1.22 2.03 34.86
N ALA A 235 -1.90 0.91 34.63
CA ALA A 235 -1.39 -0.40 35.00
C ALA A 235 0.09 -0.50 34.55
N ALA A 236 0.91 -1.19 35.39
CA ALA A 236 2.35 -1.32 35.26
C ALA A 236 2.83 -1.34 33.81
N ASP A 237 3.84 -0.52 33.55
CA ASP A 237 4.43 -0.18 32.25
C ASP A 237 4.90 -1.42 31.47
N LYS A 238 3.93 -2.12 30.80
CA LYS A 238 4.22 -3.31 30.01
C LYS A 238 5.02 -2.89 28.77
N SER A 239 6.13 -3.58 28.50
CA SER A 239 6.86 -3.44 27.23
C SER A 239 5.93 -3.70 26.05
N LEU A 240 6.13 -2.98 24.92
CA LEU A 240 5.32 -3.08 23.73
C LEU A 240 5.07 -4.54 23.26
N PHE A 241 6.10 -5.36 23.31
CA PHE A 241 6.02 -6.78 22.88
C PHE A 241 5.32 -7.71 23.89
N GLN A 242 4.98 -7.24 25.06
CA GLN A 242 4.15 -7.98 26.03
C GLN A 242 2.65 -7.91 25.67
N HIS A 243 2.26 -6.99 24.82
CA HIS A 243 0.90 -6.88 24.29
C HIS A 243 0.67 -7.93 23.19
N LYS A 244 0.13 -9.09 23.57
CA LYS A 244 -0.04 -10.22 22.63
C LYS A 244 -0.86 -9.88 21.38
N HIS A 245 -1.94 -9.06 21.51
CA HIS A 245 -2.74 -8.65 20.36
C HIS A 245 -1.92 -7.83 19.34
N PHE A 246 -0.96 -7.02 19.81
CA PHE A 246 -0.04 -6.26 18.97
C PHE A 246 0.95 -7.20 18.23
N VAL A 247 1.56 -8.13 18.96
CA VAL A 247 2.50 -9.11 18.35
C VAL A 247 1.79 -9.92 17.27
N TRP A 248 0.57 -10.40 17.57
CA TRP A 248 -0.25 -11.11 16.58
C TRP A 248 -0.69 -10.21 15.42
N ALA A 249 -0.90 -8.91 15.62
CA ALA A 249 -1.16 -7.95 14.55
C ALA A 249 0.03 -7.84 13.58
N CYS A 250 1.26 -7.76 14.11
CA CYS A 250 2.47 -7.75 13.29
C CYS A 250 2.62 -9.03 12.45
N VAL A 251 2.36 -10.19 13.08
CA VAL A 251 2.37 -11.49 12.38
C VAL A 251 1.28 -11.53 11.32
N ALA A 252 0.04 -11.19 11.68
CA ALA A 252 -1.08 -11.18 10.72
C ALA A 252 -0.82 -10.23 9.54
N GLN A 253 -0.23 -9.07 9.79
CA GLN A 253 0.10 -8.11 8.75
C GLN A 253 1.18 -8.63 7.80
N LEU A 254 2.22 -9.29 8.33
CA LEU A 254 3.26 -9.95 7.53
C LEU A 254 2.64 -10.97 6.57
N PHE A 255 1.78 -11.86 7.08
CA PHE A 255 1.11 -12.88 6.27
C PHE A 255 0.09 -12.29 5.30
N ASN A 256 -0.64 -11.25 5.71
CA ASN A 256 -1.57 -10.54 4.86
C ASN A 256 -0.88 -9.94 3.62
N THR A 257 0.22 -9.20 3.83
CA THR A 257 0.98 -8.61 2.72
C THR A 257 1.73 -9.67 1.90
N ALA A 258 2.15 -10.78 2.52
CA ALA A 258 2.71 -11.93 1.82
C ALA A 258 1.73 -12.50 0.78
N ALA A 259 0.48 -12.75 1.18
CA ALA A 259 -0.56 -13.22 0.27
C ALA A 259 -0.86 -12.21 -0.85
N GLN A 260 -0.91 -10.92 -0.53
CA GLN A 260 -1.10 -9.86 -1.52
C GLN A 260 0.02 -9.84 -2.56
N GLY A 261 1.28 -9.76 -2.10
CA GLY A 261 2.43 -9.72 -2.99
C GLY A 261 2.51 -10.94 -3.91
N GLY A 262 2.24 -12.15 -3.37
CA GLY A 262 2.15 -13.37 -4.15
C GLY A 262 1.04 -13.34 -5.21
N THR A 263 -0.15 -12.88 -4.83
CA THR A 263 -1.29 -12.77 -5.75
C THR A 263 -0.99 -11.80 -6.89
N TRP A 264 -0.44 -10.63 -6.59
CA TRP A 264 -0.13 -9.61 -7.59
C TRP A 264 1.00 -10.04 -8.53
N ALA A 265 2.07 -10.62 -7.97
CA ALA A 265 3.22 -11.07 -8.76
C ALA A 265 2.88 -12.09 -9.86
N TYR A 266 1.89 -12.94 -9.61
CA TYR A 266 1.54 -14.03 -10.52
C TYR A 266 0.16 -13.90 -11.18
N PHE A 267 -0.55 -12.79 -10.98
CA PHE A 267 -1.87 -12.55 -11.56
C PHE A 267 -1.87 -12.66 -13.09
N ILE A 268 -0.95 -11.94 -13.74
CA ILE A 268 -0.85 -11.93 -15.21
C ILE A 268 -0.43 -13.31 -15.72
N ASN A 269 0.48 -13.98 -15.03
CA ASN A 269 0.91 -15.34 -15.39
C ASN A 269 -0.27 -16.31 -15.38
N TYR A 270 -1.13 -16.22 -14.37
CA TYR A 270 -2.34 -17.05 -14.29
C TYR A 270 -3.27 -16.81 -15.49
N GLY A 271 -3.55 -15.55 -15.80
CA GLY A 271 -4.39 -15.18 -16.95
C GLY A 271 -3.84 -15.68 -18.29
N THR A 272 -2.53 -15.64 -18.45
CA THR A 272 -1.89 -16.12 -19.71
C THR A 272 -1.82 -17.63 -19.79
N GLU A 273 -1.57 -18.35 -18.69
CA GLU A 273 -1.31 -19.79 -18.71
C GLU A 273 -2.58 -20.64 -18.65
N TYR A 274 -3.61 -20.20 -17.90
CA TYR A 274 -4.80 -21.00 -17.65
C TYR A 274 -6.08 -20.49 -18.33
N VAL A 275 -6.07 -19.23 -18.80
CA VAL A 275 -7.21 -18.64 -19.52
C VAL A 275 -6.87 -18.37 -20.99
N GLY A 276 -5.58 -18.40 -21.36
CA GLY A 276 -5.12 -18.14 -22.72
C GLY A 276 -5.18 -16.66 -23.11
N LEU A 277 -5.22 -15.75 -22.14
CA LEU A 277 -5.24 -14.31 -22.40
C LEU A 277 -3.86 -13.82 -22.86
N SER A 278 -3.86 -12.77 -23.68
CA SER A 278 -2.62 -12.02 -23.91
C SER A 278 -2.17 -11.36 -22.59
N SER A 279 -0.86 -11.13 -22.42
CA SER A 279 -0.34 -10.46 -21.21
C SER A 279 -0.93 -9.07 -21.05
N HIS A 280 -1.15 -8.34 -22.14
CA HIS A 280 -1.83 -7.05 -22.16
C HIS A 280 -3.28 -7.14 -21.65
N THR A 281 -4.06 -8.12 -22.13
CA THR A 281 -5.44 -8.34 -21.69
C THR A 281 -5.49 -8.76 -20.21
N ALA A 282 -4.58 -9.63 -19.78
CA ALA A 282 -4.48 -10.02 -18.37
C ALA A 282 -4.14 -8.83 -17.45
N ALA A 283 -3.34 -7.86 -17.91
CA ALA A 283 -3.06 -6.63 -17.18
C ALA A 283 -4.31 -5.75 -17.02
N TYR A 284 -5.19 -5.69 -18.02
CA TYR A 284 -6.48 -5.00 -17.88
C TYR A 284 -7.39 -5.67 -16.85
N PHE A 285 -7.44 -6.98 -16.80
CA PHE A 285 -8.17 -7.70 -15.75
C PHE A 285 -7.53 -7.50 -14.37
N PHE A 286 -6.22 -7.33 -14.30
CA PHE A 286 -5.57 -6.92 -13.05
C PHE A 286 -6.04 -5.54 -12.60
N SER A 287 -6.11 -4.55 -13.50
CA SER A 287 -6.71 -3.24 -13.19
C SER A 287 -8.16 -3.37 -12.71
N LEU A 288 -8.96 -4.20 -13.36
CA LEU A 288 -10.36 -4.45 -12.96
C LEU A 288 -10.43 -5.05 -11.54
N SER A 289 -9.52 -5.95 -11.20
CA SER A 289 -9.37 -6.52 -9.86
C SER A 289 -9.04 -5.43 -8.81
N LEU A 290 -8.20 -4.44 -9.16
CA LEU A 290 -7.88 -3.31 -8.30
C LEU A 290 -9.06 -2.32 -8.15
N VAL A 291 -9.91 -2.16 -9.18
CA VAL A 291 -11.20 -1.47 -9.04
C VAL A 291 -12.09 -2.21 -8.05
N GLY A 292 -12.15 -3.54 -8.14
CA GLY A 292 -12.83 -4.39 -7.14
C GLY A 292 -12.31 -4.15 -5.73
N MET A 293 -10.99 -4.03 -5.55
CA MET A 293 -10.36 -3.70 -4.27
C MET A 293 -10.81 -2.32 -3.75
N MET A 294 -10.89 -1.33 -4.62
CA MET A 294 -11.36 0.01 -4.25
C MET A 294 -12.83 -0.03 -3.79
N ILE A 295 -13.70 -0.69 -4.54
CA ILE A 295 -15.12 -0.88 -4.19
C ILE A 295 -15.23 -1.63 -2.86
N GLY A 296 -14.49 -2.72 -2.70
CA GLY A 296 -14.47 -3.52 -1.47
C GLY A 296 -14.05 -2.71 -0.24
N ARG A 297 -13.14 -1.73 -0.39
CA ARG A 297 -12.71 -0.83 0.68
C ARG A 297 -13.83 0.10 1.12
N PHE A 298 -14.56 0.71 0.19
CA PHE A 298 -15.70 1.57 0.52
C PHE A 298 -16.83 0.76 1.16
N LEU A 299 -17.19 -0.37 0.55
CA LEU A 299 -18.24 -1.25 1.07
C LEU A 299 -17.87 -1.79 2.46
N GLY A 300 -16.63 -2.23 2.64
CA GLY A 300 -16.15 -2.72 3.92
C GLY A 300 -16.18 -1.65 5.01
N THR A 301 -15.77 -0.42 4.69
CA THR A 301 -15.85 0.71 5.61
C THR A 301 -17.30 1.01 6.01
N TYR A 302 -18.24 0.93 5.07
CA TYR A 302 -19.67 1.08 5.35
C TYR A 302 -20.19 -0.06 6.23
N LEU A 303 -19.85 -1.31 5.93
CA LEU A 303 -20.27 -2.48 6.71
C LEU A 303 -19.70 -2.48 8.15
N MET A 304 -18.55 -1.86 8.38
CA MET A 304 -17.97 -1.73 9.73
C MET A 304 -18.81 -0.87 10.68
N GLN A 305 -19.81 -0.12 10.17
CA GLN A 305 -20.77 0.60 11.02
C GLN A 305 -21.77 -0.37 11.68
N PHE A 306 -22.00 -1.54 11.08
CA PHE A 306 -22.98 -2.55 11.54
C PHE A 306 -22.33 -3.83 12.03
N ILE A 307 -21.14 -4.17 11.52
CA ILE A 307 -20.42 -5.41 11.80
C ILE A 307 -19.09 -5.09 12.47
N ALA A 308 -18.79 -5.74 13.57
CA ALA A 308 -17.53 -5.55 14.27
C ALA A 308 -16.32 -5.82 13.33
N PRO A 309 -15.30 -4.94 13.28
CA PRO A 309 -14.19 -5.02 12.35
C PRO A 309 -13.47 -6.38 12.35
N ASN A 310 -13.29 -6.99 13.52
CA ASN A 310 -12.67 -8.30 13.65
C ASN A 310 -13.49 -9.43 13.00
N LYS A 311 -14.83 -9.38 13.05
CA LYS A 311 -15.69 -10.36 12.40
C LYS A 311 -15.63 -10.20 10.88
N LEU A 312 -15.62 -8.96 10.39
CA LEU A 312 -15.51 -8.66 8.98
C LEU A 312 -14.14 -9.08 8.44
N LEU A 313 -13.07 -8.87 9.20
CA LEU A 313 -11.71 -9.35 8.88
C LEU A 313 -11.67 -10.89 8.77
N ALA A 314 -12.25 -11.59 9.75
CA ALA A 314 -12.31 -13.06 9.74
C ALA A 314 -13.12 -13.58 8.54
N PHE A 315 -14.27 -12.96 8.24
CA PHE A 315 -15.08 -13.30 7.06
C PHE A 315 -14.29 -13.10 5.76
N ALA A 316 -13.64 -11.94 5.60
CA ALA A 316 -12.85 -11.63 4.40
C ALA A 316 -11.68 -12.63 4.23
N ALA A 317 -11.00 -12.99 5.31
CA ALA A 317 -9.93 -14.00 5.28
C ALA A 317 -10.45 -15.39 4.88
N LEU A 318 -11.61 -15.80 5.41
CA LEU A 318 -12.24 -17.07 5.05
C LEU A 318 -12.70 -17.07 3.59
N ALA A 319 -13.27 -15.96 3.11
CA ALA A 319 -13.64 -15.80 1.70
C ALA A 319 -12.42 -15.94 0.78
N ASN A 320 -11.29 -15.32 1.14
CA ASN A 320 -10.05 -15.45 0.38
C ASN A 320 -9.44 -16.84 0.42
N ILE A 321 -9.60 -17.60 1.50
CA ILE A 321 -9.25 -19.03 1.52
C ILE A 321 -10.06 -19.78 0.46
N GLY A 322 -11.39 -19.56 0.41
CA GLY A 322 -12.27 -20.17 -0.60
C GLY A 322 -11.88 -19.76 -2.03
N MET A 323 -11.59 -18.46 -2.25
CA MET A 323 -11.12 -17.99 -3.56
C MET A 323 -9.79 -18.61 -3.96
N CYS A 324 -8.82 -18.73 -3.07
CA CYS A 324 -7.54 -19.39 -3.34
C CYS A 324 -7.72 -20.88 -3.70
N LEU A 325 -8.63 -21.59 -3.01
CA LEU A 325 -8.98 -22.96 -3.36
C LEU A 325 -9.55 -23.05 -4.79
N LEU A 326 -10.46 -22.15 -5.17
CA LEU A 326 -11.02 -22.10 -6.52
C LEU A 326 -9.97 -21.77 -7.57
N VAL A 327 -9.06 -20.84 -7.28
CA VAL A 327 -7.95 -20.47 -8.17
C VAL A 327 -7.04 -21.67 -8.39
N ALA A 328 -6.71 -22.41 -7.34
CA ALA A 328 -5.80 -23.56 -7.40
C ALA A 328 -6.36 -24.73 -8.23
N GLN A 329 -7.69 -24.85 -8.40
CA GLN A 329 -8.32 -25.90 -9.22
C GLN A 329 -8.17 -25.69 -10.73
N HIS A 330 -7.73 -24.51 -11.19
CA HIS A 330 -7.57 -24.12 -12.61
C HIS A 330 -8.76 -24.45 -13.53
N TRP A 331 -9.98 -24.23 -13.07
CA TRP A 331 -11.21 -24.42 -13.84
C TRP A 331 -11.48 -23.27 -14.86
N GLY A 332 -10.43 -22.81 -15.54
CA GLY A 332 -10.51 -21.77 -16.57
C GLY A 332 -11.09 -20.45 -16.04
N THR A 333 -12.19 -19.99 -16.66
CA THR A 333 -12.81 -18.70 -16.34
C THR A 333 -13.30 -18.60 -14.89
N VAL A 334 -13.81 -19.69 -14.30
CA VAL A 334 -14.31 -19.69 -12.92
C VAL A 334 -13.18 -19.36 -11.94
N SER A 335 -12.05 -20.00 -12.09
CA SER A 335 -10.87 -19.75 -11.26
C SER A 335 -10.28 -18.35 -11.49
N PHE A 336 -10.37 -17.85 -12.71
CA PHE A 336 -9.90 -16.50 -13.03
C PHE A 336 -10.81 -15.41 -12.40
N VAL A 337 -12.13 -15.62 -12.39
CA VAL A 337 -13.07 -14.72 -11.69
C VAL A 337 -12.79 -14.76 -10.18
N ALA A 338 -12.51 -15.93 -9.61
CA ALA A 338 -12.11 -16.05 -8.21
C ALA A 338 -10.80 -15.27 -7.92
N LEU A 339 -9.84 -15.32 -8.85
CA LEU A 339 -8.58 -14.55 -8.75
C LEU A 339 -8.84 -13.04 -8.74
N ILE A 340 -9.74 -12.54 -9.60
CA ILE A 340 -10.18 -11.14 -9.60
C ILE A 340 -10.83 -10.79 -8.25
N GLY A 341 -11.66 -11.68 -7.70
CA GLY A 341 -12.37 -11.51 -6.45
C GLY A 341 -11.48 -11.45 -5.20
N LEU A 342 -10.26 -12.03 -5.24
CA LEU A 342 -9.32 -12.00 -4.11
C LEU A 342 -9.06 -10.56 -3.62
N ASN A 343 -8.83 -9.62 -4.53
CA ASN A 343 -8.54 -8.24 -4.19
C ASN A 343 -9.71 -7.51 -3.53
N PHE A 344 -10.95 -7.89 -3.88
CA PHE A 344 -12.14 -7.33 -3.25
C PHE A 344 -12.16 -7.63 -1.74
N PHE A 345 -11.98 -8.87 -1.33
CA PHE A 345 -11.95 -9.26 0.08
C PHE A 345 -10.67 -8.83 0.78
N PHE A 346 -9.55 -8.79 0.07
CA PHE A 346 -8.28 -8.30 0.60
C PHE A 346 -8.36 -6.83 1.04
N SER A 347 -9.19 -6.03 0.39
CA SER A 347 -9.24 -4.56 0.46
C SER A 347 -9.28 -3.97 1.87
N ILE A 348 -9.95 -4.63 2.81
CA ILE A 348 -10.14 -4.17 4.19
C ILE A 348 -9.14 -4.77 5.18
N MET A 349 -8.38 -5.79 4.78
CA MET A 349 -7.56 -6.56 5.74
C MET A 349 -6.46 -5.70 6.33
N PHE A 350 -5.69 -4.99 5.50
CA PHE A 350 -4.59 -4.16 5.95
C PHE A 350 -5.04 -3.10 6.99
N PRO A 351 -6.01 -2.21 6.70
CA PRO A 351 -6.42 -1.19 7.64
C PRO A 351 -7.06 -1.77 8.89
N THR A 352 -7.76 -2.90 8.79
CA THR A 352 -8.40 -3.53 9.95
C THR A 352 -7.39 -4.17 10.90
N ILE A 353 -6.39 -4.91 10.37
CA ILE A 353 -5.30 -5.46 11.18
C ILE A 353 -4.55 -4.33 11.88
N TYR A 354 -4.24 -3.26 11.14
CA TYR A 354 -3.55 -2.09 11.66
C TYR A 354 -4.33 -1.43 12.81
N SER A 355 -5.61 -1.13 12.61
CA SER A 355 -6.44 -0.49 13.63
C SER A 355 -6.64 -1.35 14.88
N LEU A 356 -6.85 -2.67 14.71
CA LEU A 356 -6.99 -3.60 15.82
C LEU A 356 -5.68 -3.77 16.60
N GLY A 357 -4.54 -3.78 15.91
CA GLY A 357 -3.22 -3.93 16.52
C GLY A 357 -2.78 -2.72 17.34
N LEU A 358 -3.29 -1.52 17.04
CA LEU A 358 -2.95 -0.28 17.76
C LEU A 358 -3.84 0.03 18.97
N LYS A 359 -4.84 -0.82 19.27
CA LYS A 359 -5.75 -0.59 20.41
C LYS A 359 -5.00 -0.67 21.73
N ASP A 360 -5.34 0.25 22.63
CA ASP A 360 -4.91 0.28 24.04
C ASP A 360 -3.38 0.24 24.27
N LEU A 361 -2.57 0.75 23.29
CA LEU A 361 -1.10 0.80 23.38
C LEU A 361 -0.57 2.12 23.96
N GLY A 362 -1.41 3.09 24.29
CA GLY A 362 -1.03 4.35 24.92
C GLY A 362 0.18 5.02 24.23
N ARG A 363 1.23 5.31 24.98
CA ARG A 363 2.46 5.96 24.50
C ARG A 363 3.24 5.15 23.46
N HIS A 364 3.03 3.83 23.39
CA HIS A 364 3.73 2.96 22.43
C HIS A 364 3.09 2.96 21.03
N LYS A 365 1.95 3.62 20.83
CA LYS A 365 1.16 3.60 19.61
C LYS A 365 1.97 3.98 18.36
N GLN A 366 2.84 4.99 18.47
CA GLN A 366 3.67 5.43 17.32
C GLN A 366 4.71 4.38 16.90
N LEU A 367 5.41 3.80 17.86
CA LEU A 367 6.39 2.74 17.61
C LEU A 367 5.69 1.46 17.10
N ALA A 368 4.56 1.11 17.69
CA ALA A 368 3.73 -0.02 17.27
C ALA A 368 3.26 0.12 15.82
N SER A 369 2.83 1.31 15.43
CA SER A 369 2.46 1.65 14.05
C SER A 369 3.57 1.29 13.06
N SER A 370 4.80 1.70 13.36
CA SER A 370 5.97 1.41 12.51
C SER A 370 6.21 -0.10 12.36
N PHE A 371 6.11 -0.87 13.45
CA PHE A 371 6.30 -2.33 13.39
C PHE A 371 5.22 -3.03 12.55
N ILE A 372 3.95 -2.61 12.67
CA ILE A 372 2.87 -3.20 11.86
C ILE A 372 3.10 -2.89 10.38
N VAL A 373 3.48 -1.65 10.03
CA VAL A 373 3.76 -1.26 8.64
C VAL A 373 4.97 -2.01 8.09
N MET A 374 6.02 -2.28 8.89
CA MET A 374 7.15 -3.11 8.47
C MET A 374 6.73 -4.52 8.04
N GLY A 375 5.55 -5.00 8.44
CA GLY A 375 4.97 -6.25 7.94
C GLY A 375 4.84 -6.31 6.41
N VAL A 376 4.91 -5.17 5.70
CA VAL A 376 4.97 -5.11 4.23
C VAL A 376 6.12 -5.95 3.64
N VAL A 377 7.16 -6.25 4.42
CA VAL A 377 8.24 -7.16 4.01
C VAL A 377 7.74 -8.55 3.59
N GLY A 378 6.56 -8.96 4.05
CA GLY A 378 5.91 -10.19 3.58
C GLY A 378 5.73 -10.22 2.06
N ALA A 379 5.33 -9.09 1.46
CA ALA A 379 5.20 -8.97 0.01
C ALA A 379 6.55 -8.97 -0.73
N ALA A 380 7.65 -8.67 -0.06
CA ALA A 380 8.99 -8.79 -0.61
C ALA A 380 9.48 -10.26 -0.68
N LEU A 381 9.23 -11.01 0.39
CA LEU A 381 9.83 -12.32 0.57
C LEU A 381 8.99 -13.47 -0.01
N PHE A 382 7.68 -13.43 0.22
CA PHE A 382 6.78 -14.54 -0.10
C PHE A 382 6.72 -14.86 -1.60
N PRO A 383 6.58 -13.91 -2.52
CA PRO A 383 6.51 -14.21 -3.95
C PRO A 383 7.76 -14.92 -4.46
N ARG A 384 8.93 -14.51 -3.99
CA ARG A 384 10.21 -15.06 -4.46
C ARG A 384 10.55 -16.39 -3.80
N PHE A 385 10.48 -16.47 -2.48
CA PHE A 385 11.06 -17.59 -1.74
C PHE A 385 10.06 -18.69 -1.42
N VAL A 386 8.76 -18.39 -1.37
CA VAL A 386 7.72 -19.34 -1.02
C VAL A 386 6.86 -19.72 -2.23
N MET A 387 6.24 -18.75 -2.88
CA MET A 387 5.33 -19.01 -3.99
C MET A 387 6.05 -19.28 -5.32
N GLY A 388 7.17 -18.60 -5.56
CA GLY A 388 7.94 -18.66 -6.81
C GLY A 388 8.43 -20.05 -7.20
N PRO A 389 9.05 -20.81 -6.30
CA PRO A 389 9.47 -22.18 -6.61
C PRO A 389 8.33 -23.07 -7.13
N VAL A 390 7.13 -22.98 -6.52
CA VAL A 390 5.95 -23.71 -6.96
C VAL A 390 5.38 -23.13 -8.25
N ALA A 391 5.37 -21.79 -8.40
CA ALA A 391 4.88 -21.11 -9.58
C ALA A 391 5.70 -21.41 -10.84
N ASN A 392 6.98 -21.79 -10.72
CA ASN A 392 7.80 -22.25 -11.85
C ASN A 392 7.22 -23.51 -12.50
N THR A 393 6.60 -24.40 -11.72
CA THR A 393 5.98 -25.63 -12.23
C THR A 393 4.50 -25.41 -12.53
N SER A 394 3.76 -24.77 -11.64
CA SER A 394 2.33 -24.47 -11.81
C SER A 394 1.94 -23.23 -11.03
N VAL A 395 1.54 -22.19 -11.73
CA VAL A 395 1.04 -20.96 -11.09
C VAL A 395 -0.26 -21.23 -10.34
N ALA A 396 -1.14 -22.10 -10.85
CA ALA A 396 -2.39 -22.45 -10.16
C ALA A 396 -2.12 -23.14 -8.81
N HIS A 397 -1.26 -24.14 -8.78
CA HIS A 397 -0.91 -24.83 -7.52
C HIS A 397 -0.22 -23.90 -6.51
N ALA A 398 0.51 -22.89 -6.98
CA ALA A 398 1.12 -21.92 -6.08
C ALA A 398 0.09 -21.16 -5.23
N TYR A 399 -1.19 -21.08 -5.65
CA TYR A 399 -2.26 -20.45 -4.88
C TYR A 399 -2.75 -21.26 -3.67
N TYR A 400 -2.29 -22.50 -3.47
CA TYR A 400 -2.47 -23.17 -2.17
C TYR A 400 -1.68 -22.52 -1.03
N LEU A 401 -0.56 -21.85 -1.33
CA LEU A 401 0.32 -21.26 -0.33
C LEU A 401 -0.30 -20.02 0.37
N PRO A 402 -0.95 -19.06 -0.33
CA PRO A 402 -1.66 -17.96 0.31
C PRO A 402 -2.77 -18.40 1.26
N ILE A 403 -3.31 -19.61 1.16
CA ILE A 403 -4.30 -20.15 2.10
C ILE A 403 -3.76 -20.15 3.52
N ILE A 404 -2.49 -20.53 3.70
CA ILE A 404 -1.83 -20.51 5.02
C ILE A 404 -1.78 -19.07 5.55
N CYS A 405 -1.47 -18.11 4.67
CA CYS A 405 -1.42 -16.71 5.04
C CYS A 405 -2.79 -16.20 5.51
N TYR A 406 -3.84 -16.49 4.76
CA TYR A 406 -5.20 -16.09 5.13
C TYR A 406 -5.72 -16.84 6.36
N ALA A 407 -5.28 -18.08 6.62
CA ALA A 407 -5.60 -18.80 7.85
C ALA A 407 -5.03 -18.09 9.08
N VAL A 408 -3.80 -17.56 9.00
CA VAL A 408 -3.22 -16.74 10.07
C VAL A 408 -4.03 -15.46 10.29
N VAL A 409 -4.42 -14.76 9.22
CA VAL A 409 -5.27 -13.55 9.30
C VAL A 409 -6.64 -13.88 9.91
N PHE A 410 -7.24 -15.00 9.51
CA PHE A 410 -8.50 -15.49 10.08
C PHE A 410 -8.37 -15.72 11.59
N LEU A 411 -7.35 -16.43 12.04
CA LEU A 411 -7.10 -16.68 13.46
C LEU A 411 -6.90 -15.40 14.25
N TYR A 412 -6.22 -14.41 13.66
CA TYR A 412 -6.10 -13.08 14.26
C TYR A 412 -7.47 -12.43 14.45
N GLY A 413 -8.28 -12.32 13.39
CA GLY A 413 -9.61 -11.72 13.44
C GLY A 413 -10.60 -12.47 14.33
N ALA A 414 -10.50 -13.80 14.44
CA ALA A 414 -11.39 -14.62 15.24
C ALA A 414 -11.00 -14.64 16.74
N LYS A 415 -9.70 -14.70 17.06
CA LYS A 415 -9.24 -15.00 18.44
C LYS A 415 -8.21 -14.01 18.98
N PHE A 416 -7.15 -13.73 18.24
CA PHE A 416 -5.94 -13.10 18.77
C PHE A 416 -5.97 -11.56 18.76
N TYR A 417 -7.02 -10.93 18.22
CA TYR A 417 -7.22 -9.47 18.24
C TYR A 417 -7.58 -8.92 19.63
N LYS A 418 -7.97 -9.78 20.56
CA LYS A 418 -8.47 -9.35 21.87
C LYS A 418 -7.35 -8.76 22.71
N VAL A 419 -7.58 -7.55 23.21
CA VAL A 419 -6.73 -6.94 24.23
C VAL A 419 -6.88 -7.73 25.51
N GLN A 420 -5.78 -8.30 26.02
CA GLN A 420 -5.81 -8.95 27.34
C GLN A 420 -5.81 -7.84 28.41
N ARG A 421 -6.93 -7.66 29.05
CA ARG A 421 -7.04 -6.90 30.29
C ARG A 421 -6.77 -7.90 31.42
N ASP A 422 -5.61 -7.74 32.08
CA ASP A 422 -5.28 -8.49 33.29
C ASP A 422 -6.08 -7.90 34.45
#